data_7216d41f8020a04227e397f1ef339212
#
_entry.id   7216d41f8020a04227e397f1ef339212
#
_cell.length_a   1.000
_cell.length_b   1.000
_cell.length_c   1.000
_cell.angle_alpha   90.00
_cell.angle_beta   90.00
_cell.angle_gamma   90.00
#
_symmetry.space_group_name_H-M   'P 1'
#
loop_
_entity.id
_entity.type
_entity.pdbx_description
1 polymer ?
#
loop_
_entity_poly.entity_id
_entity_poly.type
_entity_poly.pdbx_seq_one_letter_code
_entity_poly.pdbx_strand_id
1 'polypeptide(L)'
;SDFRIQDITKGGQGAPLVPYADSMLFSNYDATLNLGGFANISRLKNPVTGFDIGICNLLLNHLSMRLNCTFDEEGELAKSGQVNKQLLNQLNDLPFFKQAGPKSLGKEWFDKVMLPVIENFNSIRTEDLLATGSEHIAFQIGKILNIEKESCLVSGGGAHNAHLIERIKHFSKSDIIIPSASIINFKEAICFAFLGNLRLLQSINIS
;
A
#
# COMPACT_ATOMS: atom_id res chain seq x y z
N SER A 1 19.49 -8.22 14.95
CA SER A 1 19.33 -6.85 15.51
C SER A 1 17.99 -6.30 15.09
N ASP A 2 17.28 -5.67 16.02
CA ASP A 2 15.99 -5.08 15.73
C ASP A 2 16.19 -3.65 15.19
N PHE A 3 16.02 -3.47 13.89
CA PHE A 3 16.13 -2.17 13.23
C PHE A 3 15.09 -1.15 13.76
N ARG A 4 13.92 -1.61 14.21
CA ARG A 4 12.82 -0.76 14.67
C ARG A 4 13.15 -0.01 15.95
N ILE A 5 13.88 -0.65 16.89
CA ILE A 5 14.28 -0.02 18.15
C ILE A 5 15.15 1.21 17.90
N GLN A 6 16.07 1.14 16.95
CA GLN A 6 16.97 2.26 16.64
C GLN A 6 16.21 3.45 16.02
N ASP A 7 15.25 3.17 15.15
CA ASP A 7 14.41 4.19 14.55
C ASP A 7 13.54 4.89 15.61
N ILE A 8 12.88 4.11 16.47
CA ILE A 8 12.03 4.62 17.56
C ILE A 8 12.86 5.48 18.54
N THR A 9 14.08 5.05 18.90
CA THR A 9 14.92 5.83 19.82
C THR A 9 15.41 7.14 19.23
N LYS A 10 15.37 7.29 17.91
CA LYS A 10 15.67 8.55 17.18
C LYS A 10 14.45 9.38 16.86
N GLY A 11 13.28 9.02 17.37
CA GLY A 11 12.01 9.74 17.15
C GLY A 11 11.22 9.28 15.92
N GLY A 12 11.63 8.21 15.25
CA GLY A 12 10.88 7.56 14.17
C GLY A 12 9.74 6.69 14.69
N GLN A 13 8.91 6.19 13.77
CA GLN A 13 7.74 5.35 14.08
C GLN A 13 8.05 3.85 14.08
N GLY A 14 9.28 3.45 13.74
CA GLY A 14 9.69 2.04 13.61
C GLY A 14 9.15 1.34 12.35
N ALA A 15 8.41 2.03 11.52
CA ALA A 15 7.89 1.53 10.24
C ALA A 15 7.40 2.71 9.37
N PRO A 16 7.48 2.61 8.01
CA PRO A 16 8.19 1.57 7.27
C PRO A 16 9.73 1.71 7.40
N LEU A 17 10.46 0.57 7.34
CA LEU A 17 11.93 0.55 7.49
C LEU A 17 12.69 0.69 6.17
N VAL A 18 11.99 0.56 5.05
CA VAL A 18 12.61 0.49 3.72
C VAL A 18 12.82 1.83 2.98
N PRO A 19 12.30 3.01 3.40
CA PRO A 19 12.43 4.24 2.62
C PRO A 19 13.88 4.61 2.29
N TYR A 20 14.80 4.42 3.24
CA TYR A 20 16.23 4.67 3.01
C TYR A 20 16.83 3.72 1.97
N ALA A 21 16.54 2.41 2.08
CA ALA A 21 16.98 1.44 1.06
C ALA A 21 16.35 1.75 -0.30
N ASP A 22 15.07 2.11 -0.33
CA ASP A 22 14.38 2.51 -1.55
C ASP A 22 15.04 3.70 -2.21
N SER A 23 15.43 4.73 -1.44
CA SER A 23 16.09 5.93 -1.98
C SER A 23 17.46 5.65 -2.58
N MET A 24 18.17 4.64 -2.05
CA MET A 24 19.49 4.24 -2.56
C MET A 24 19.40 3.31 -3.76
N LEU A 25 18.48 2.35 -3.73
CA LEU A 25 18.39 1.30 -4.75
C LEU A 25 17.53 1.70 -5.95
N PHE A 26 16.56 2.58 -5.75
CA PHE A 26 15.58 3.01 -6.75
C PHE A 26 15.60 4.53 -6.99
N SER A 27 16.77 5.15 -6.85
CA SER A 27 16.99 6.61 -6.95
C SER A 27 16.54 7.24 -8.28
N ASN A 28 16.34 6.42 -9.32
CA ASN A 28 15.82 6.87 -10.62
C ASN A 28 14.32 7.21 -10.59
N TYR A 29 13.63 6.87 -9.50
CA TYR A 29 12.21 7.16 -9.32
C TYR A 29 12.01 8.24 -8.26
N ASP A 30 10.83 8.86 -8.26
CA ASP A 30 10.46 9.87 -7.27
C ASP A 30 9.82 9.23 -6.03
N ALA A 31 9.14 8.10 -6.24
CA ALA A 31 8.49 7.34 -5.17
C ALA A 31 8.51 5.84 -5.45
N THR A 32 8.36 5.05 -4.38
CA THR A 32 8.00 3.64 -4.47
C THR A 32 6.71 3.39 -3.71
N LEU A 33 5.80 2.61 -4.30
CA LEU A 33 4.54 2.16 -3.71
C LEU A 33 4.61 0.65 -3.51
N ASN A 34 4.41 0.19 -2.28
CA ASN A 34 4.29 -1.24 -1.98
C ASN A 34 2.83 -1.60 -1.73
N LEU A 35 2.28 -2.51 -2.53
CA LEU A 35 0.93 -3.04 -2.43
C LEU A 35 0.95 -4.41 -1.74
N GLY A 36 1.28 -4.40 -0.44
CA GLY A 36 1.24 -5.56 0.45
C GLY A 36 -0.14 -5.73 1.11
N GLY A 37 -0.20 -6.29 2.31
CA GLY A 37 -1.42 -6.27 3.14
C GLY A 37 -1.91 -4.85 3.40
N PHE A 38 -0.96 -3.93 3.57
CA PHE A 38 -1.10 -2.49 3.60
C PHE A 38 -0.49 -1.89 2.34
N ALA A 39 -1.05 -0.78 1.85
CA ALA A 39 -0.41 0.07 0.87
C ALA A 39 0.44 1.09 1.60
N ASN A 40 1.74 1.13 1.30
CA ASN A 40 2.65 2.13 1.85
C ASN A 40 3.51 2.73 0.74
N ILE A 41 3.93 3.98 0.96
CA ILE A 41 4.73 4.76 0.03
C ILE A 41 6.03 5.19 0.67
N SER A 42 7.11 5.20 -0.12
CA SER A 42 8.34 5.91 0.17
C SER A 42 8.52 7.05 -0.84
N ARG A 43 8.69 8.28 -0.37
CA ARG A 43 9.16 9.42 -1.17
C ARG A 43 10.67 9.42 -1.15
N LEU A 44 11.32 9.37 -2.32
CA LEU A 44 12.76 9.07 -2.43
C LEU A 44 13.64 10.32 -2.49
N LYS A 45 13.04 11.49 -2.64
CA LYS A 45 13.76 12.79 -2.69
C LYS A 45 13.73 13.47 -1.33
N ASN A 46 14.73 14.30 -1.06
CA ASN A 46 14.93 14.97 0.23
C ASN A 46 13.74 15.84 0.66
N PRO A 47 13.27 15.65 1.91
CA PRO A 47 13.64 14.56 2.82
C PRO A 47 13.03 13.24 2.39
N VAL A 48 13.76 12.13 2.58
CA VAL A 48 13.22 10.78 2.38
C VAL A 48 12.17 10.52 3.45
N THR A 49 10.98 10.14 3.04
CA THR A 49 9.86 9.87 3.96
C THR A 49 9.10 8.62 3.56
N GLY A 50 8.50 7.93 4.53
CA GLY A 50 7.66 6.79 4.25
C GLY A 50 6.49 6.71 5.24
N PHE A 51 5.33 6.23 4.74
CA PHE A 51 4.12 6.09 5.57
C PHE A 51 3.10 5.13 4.94
N ASP A 52 2.16 4.68 5.76
CA ASP A 52 1.05 3.85 5.29
C ASP A 52 -0.06 4.73 4.69
N ILE A 53 -0.50 4.37 3.49
CA ILE A 53 -1.63 5.00 2.81
C ILE A 53 -2.94 4.41 3.33
N GLY A 54 -2.97 3.08 3.51
CA GLY A 54 -4.16 2.38 3.97
C GLY A 54 -4.06 0.87 3.91
N ILE A 55 -5.18 0.21 4.21
CA ILE A 55 -5.35 -1.23 4.02
C ILE A 55 -5.40 -1.53 2.53
N CYS A 56 -4.78 -2.63 2.09
CA CYS A 56 -4.76 -3.07 0.69
C CYS A 56 -5.16 -4.55 0.58
N ASN A 57 -4.23 -5.46 0.29
CA ASN A 57 -4.57 -6.88 0.09
C ASN A 57 -5.17 -7.54 1.33
N LEU A 58 -4.95 -7.00 2.53
CA LEU A 58 -5.61 -7.50 3.73
C LEU A 58 -7.14 -7.42 3.60
N LEU A 59 -7.68 -6.34 3.03
CA LEU A 59 -9.10 -6.20 2.73
C LEU A 59 -9.53 -7.11 1.57
N LEU A 60 -8.83 -7.04 0.45
CA LEU A 60 -9.24 -7.77 -0.76
C LEU A 60 -9.22 -9.28 -0.53
N ASN A 61 -8.17 -9.80 0.12
CA ASN A 61 -8.07 -11.22 0.44
C ASN A 61 -9.14 -11.65 1.47
N HIS A 62 -9.44 -10.80 2.48
CA HIS A 62 -10.51 -11.08 3.42
C HIS A 62 -11.87 -11.23 2.71
N LEU A 63 -12.16 -10.39 1.73
CA LEU A 63 -13.39 -10.48 0.95
C LEU A 63 -13.39 -11.69 0.00
N SER A 64 -12.26 -11.97 -0.67
CA SER A 64 -12.12 -13.11 -1.59
C SER A 64 -12.38 -14.45 -0.89
N MET A 65 -11.99 -14.58 0.39
CA MET A 65 -12.26 -15.79 1.18
C MET A 65 -13.76 -16.11 1.31
N ARG A 66 -14.65 -15.12 1.19
CA ARG A 66 -16.11 -15.37 1.16
C ARG A 66 -16.56 -16.14 -0.09
N LEU A 67 -15.76 -16.10 -1.14
CA LEU A 67 -15.95 -16.83 -2.40
C LEU A 67 -15.05 -18.08 -2.51
N ASN A 68 -14.47 -18.54 -1.38
CA ASN A 68 -13.51 -19.65 -1.30
C ASN A 68 -12.24 -19.43 -2.15
N CYS A 69 -11.86 -18.17 -2.40
CA CYS A 69 -10.62 -17.79 -3.06
C CYS A 69 -9.65 -17.19 -2.04
N THR A 70 -8.37 -17.53 -2.13
CA THR A 70 -7.34 -16.94 -1.24
C THR A 70 -7.06 -15.47 -1.56
N PHE A 71 -7.23 -15.08 -2.82
CA PHE A 71 -7.12 -13.71 -3.33
C PHE A 71 -7.92 -13.59 -4.64
N ASP A 72 -8.15 -12.36 -5.07
CA ASP A 72 -8.79 -12.02 -6.35
C ASP A 72 -7.71 -11.93 -7.44
N GLU A 73 -7.60 -13.00 -8.25
CA GLU A 73 -6.57 -13.08 -9.31
C GLU A 73 -6.81 -12.00 -10.36
N GLU A 74 -5.78 -11.19 -10.60
CA GLU A 74 -5.81 -10.01 -11.50
C GLU A 74 -6.94 -9.00 -11.21
N GLY A 75 -7.72 -9.21 -10.14
CA GLY A 75 -8.87 -8.37 -9.78
C GLY A 75 -10.14 -8.66 -10.59
N GLU A 76 -10.25 -9.85 -11.19
CA GLU A 76 -11.38 -10.20 -12.05
C GLU A 76 -12.72 -10.28 -11.30
N LEU A 77 -12.73 -10.69 -10.02
CA LEU A 77 -13.93 -10.65 -9.19
C LEU A 77 -14.36 -9.20 -8.93
N ALA A 78 -13.43 -8.33 -8.53
CA ALA A 78 -13.69 -6.91 -8.33
C ALA A 78 -14.19 -6.24 -9.61
N LYS A 79 -13.59 -6.55 -10.75
CA LYS A 79 -13.97 -6.04 -12.06
C LYS A 79 -15.39 -6.44 -12.48
N SER A 80 -15.85 -7.61 -12.05
CA SER A 80 -17.22 -8.09 -12.32
C SER A 80 -18.27 -7.47 -11.42
N GLY A 81 -17.87 -6.80 -10.34
CA GLY A 81 -18.74 -6.16 -9.37
C GLY A 81 -19.08 -4.71 -9.72
N GLN A 82 -19.99 -4.14 -8.94
CA GLN A 82 -20.40 -2.75 -9.04
C GLN A 82 -20.04 -1.98 -7.77
N VAL A 83 -19.44 -0.81 -7.92
CA VAL A 83 -19.07 0.04 -6.77
C VAL A 83 -20.31 0.52 -6.03
N ASN A 84 -20.40 0.16 -4.74
CA ASN A 84 -21.44 0.68 -3.86
C ASN A 84 -21.03 2.06 -3.32
N LYS A 85 -21.70 3.11 -3.78
CA LYS A 85 -21.34 4.50 -3.42
C LYS A 85 -21.47 4.79 -1.92
N GLN A 86 -22.46 4.19 -1.25
CA GLN A 86 -22.68 4.41 0.18
C GLN A 86 -21.54 3.82 1.00
N LEU A 87 -21.13 2.58 0.72
CA LEU A 87 -19.98 1.95 1.36
C LEU A 87 -18.68 2.70 1.04
N LEU A 88 -18.46 3.06 -0.23
CA LEU A 88 -17.29 3.83 -0.65
C LEU A 88 -17.14 5.13 0.15
N ASN A 89 -18.21 5.88 0.31
CA ASN A 89 -18.19 7.11 1.09
C ASN A 89 -17.86 6.85 2.55
N GLN A 90 -18.47 5.83 3.17
CA GLN A 90 -18.17 5.47 4.56
C GLN A 90 -16.71 5.06 4.76
N LEU A 91 -16.13 4.28 3.83
CA LEU A 91 -14.72 3.90 3.88
C LEU A 91 -13.80 5.12 3.72
N ASN A 92 -14.11 6.01 2.78
CA ASN A 92 -13.33 7.22 2.55
C ASN A 92 -13.41 8.22 3.70
N ASP A 93 -14.49 8.20 4.49
CA ASP A 93 -14.72 9.08 5.63
C ASP A 93 -14.07 8.61 6.93
N LEU A 94 -13.50 7.40 6.97
CA LEU A 94 -12.82 6.90 8.15
C LEU A 94 -11.70 7.86 8.61
N PRO A 95 -11.56 8.09 9.94
CA PRO A 95 -10.69 9.13 10.50
C PRO A 95 -9.22 9.04 10.05
N PHE A 96 -8.71 7.84 9.84
CA PHE A 96 -7.35 7.63 9.36
C PHE A 96 -7.08 8.34 8.03
N PHE A 97 -8.04 8.32 7.09
CA PHE A 97 -7.87 8.91 5.76
C PHE A 97 -8.00 10.43 5.72
N LYS A 98 -8.41 11.04 6.85
CA LYS A 98 -8.47 12.50 7.04
C LYS A 98 -7.20 13.07 7.70
N GLN A 99 -6.33 12.20 8.23
CA GLN A 99 -5.07 12.61 8.84
C GLN A 99 -4.04 12.99 7.78
N ALA A 100 -3.33 14.10 8.01
CA ALA A 100 -2.19 14.51 7.20
C ALA A 100 -0.88 13.97 7.80
N GLY A 101 0.17 13.89 6.95
CA GLY A 101 1.52 13.55 7.36
C GLY A 101 1.81 12.05 7.45
N PRO A 102 3.03 11.70 7.89
CA PRO A 102 3.42 10.32 8.11
C PRO A 102 2.51 9.65 9.14
N LYS A 103 1.98 8.47 8.79
CA LYS A 103 1.05 7.72 9.62
C LYS A 103 1.25 6.23 9.38
N SER A 104 0.89 5.41 10.36
CA SER A 104 1.03 3.96 10.31
C SER A 104 -0.25 3.27 10.75
N LEU A 105 -0.50 2.07 10.22
CA LEU A 105 -1.64 1.21 10.52
C LEU A 105 -1.18 -0.15 11.04
N GLY A 106 -1.96 -0.72 11.95
CA GLY A 106 -1.86 -2.12 12.34
C GLY A 106 -3.10 -2.91 11.92
N LYS A 107 -2.98 -4.24 11.95
CA LYS A 107 -4.11 -5.14 11.66
C LYS A 107 -5.29 -4.88 12.58
N GLU A 108 -5.03 -4.47 13.82
CA GLU A 108 -6.05 -4.17 14.83
C GLU A 108 -6.98 -3.04 14.39
N TRP A 109 -6.47 -2.08 13.61
CA TRP A 109 -7.30 -1.02 13.05
C TRP A 109 -8.24 -1.55 11.97
N PHE A 110 -7.76 -2.46 11.12
CA PHE A 110 -8.63 -3.13 10.15
C PHE A 110 -9.76 -3.88 10.86
N ASP A 111 -9.42 -4.73 11.83
CA ASP A 111 -10.36 -5.58 12.54
C ASP A 111 -11.40 -4.76 13.34
N LYS A 112 -10.99 -3.65 13.98
CA LYS A 112 -11.84 -2.87 14.88
C LYS A 112 -12.57 -1.69 14.25
N VAL A 113 -12.08 -1.18 13.13
CA VAL A 113 -12.60 0.07 12.54
C VAL A 113 -13.15 -0.16 11.13
N MET A 114 -12.36 -0.75 10.22
CA MET A 114 -12.79 -0.88 8.83
C MET A 114 -13.75 -2.06 8.63
N LEU A 115 -13.43 -3.22 9.20
CA LEU A 115 -14.22 -4.44 9.02
C LEU A 115 -15.68 -4.28 9.48
N PRO A 116 -15.99 -3.68 10.65
CA PRO A 116 -17.38 -3.45 11.06
C PRO A 116 -18.18 -2.59 10.07
N VAL A 117 -17.54 -1.61 9.41
CA VAL A 117 -18.20 -0.81 8.37
C VAL A 117 -18.59 -1.67 7.19
N ILE A 118 -17.71 -2.57 6.75
CA ILE A 118 -17.96 -3.50 5.63
C ILE A 118 -19.04 -4.50 6.00
N GLU A 119 -19.05 -5.01 7.23
CA GLU A 119 -20.03 -5.97 7.72
C GLU A 119 -21.47 -5.43 7.72
N ASN A 120 -21.68 -4.12 7.84
CA ASN A 120 -22.98 -3.50 7.69
C ASN A 120 -23.55 -3.64 6.25
N PHE A 121 -22.74 -4.04 5.29
CA PHE A 121 -23.08 -4.25 3.89
C PHE A 121 -23.06 -5.73 3.47
N ASN A 122 -23.17 -6.66 4.41
CA ASN A 122 -23.12 -8.11 4.14
C ASN A 122 -24.25 -8.62 3.22
N SER A 123 -25.29 -7.82 2.99
CA SER A 123 -26.41 -8.16 2.08
C SER A 123 -26.09 -7.93 0.60
N ILE A 124 -25.02 -7.23 0.27
CA ILE A 124 -24.59 -7.04 -1.13
C ILE A 124 -23.63 -8.14 -1.57
N ARG A 125 -23.51 -8.33 -2.87
CA ARG A 125 -22.62 -9.37 -3.45
C ARG A 125 -21.17 -9.12 -3.03
N THR A 126 -20.43 -10.19 -2.85
CA THR A 126 -19.00 -10.08 -2.49
C THR A 126 -18.19 -9.41 -3.59
N GLU A 127 -18.54 -9.62 -4.86
CA GLU A 127 -17.89 -8.96 -5.99
C GLU A 127 -18.10 -7.42 -5.94
N ASP A 128 -19.26 -6.95 -5.48
CA ASP A 128 -19.53 -5.52 -5.31
C ASP A 128 -18.76 -4.94 -4.11
N LEU A 129 -18.57 -5.73 -3.05
CA LEU A 129 -17.67 -5.38 -1.95
C LEU A 129 -16.21 -5.29 -2.41
N LEU A 130 -15.75 -6.24 -3.24
CA LEU A 130 -14.42 -6.24 -3.84
C LEU A 130 -14.20 -5.05 -4.77
N ALA A 131 -15.19 -4.76 -5.64
CA ALA A 131 -15.17 -3.57 -6.50
C ALA A 131 -15.06 -2.28 -5.68
N THR A 132 -15.86 -2.18 -4.61
CA THR A 132 -15.86 -1.00 -3.73
C THR A 132 -14.56 -0.87 -2.93
N GLY A 133 -14.03 -1.99 -2.44
CA GLY A 133 -12.73 -2.03 -1.75
C GLY A 133 -11.58 -1.62 -2.67
N SER A 134 -11.54 -2.14 -3.89
CA SER A 134 -10.53 -1.78 -4.90
C SER A 134 -10.61 -0.30 -5.26
N GLU A 135 -11.82 0.23 -5.44
CA GLU A 135 -12.06 1.65 -5.74
C GLU A 135 -11.59 2.55 -4.59
N HIS A 136 -11.91 2.18 -3.33
CA HIS A 136 -11.45 2.88 -2.14
C HIS A 136 -9.93 2.92 -2.06
N ILE A 137 -9.27 1.77 -2.21
CA ILE A 137 -7.80 1.65 -2.16
C ILE A 137 -7.18 2.54 -3.24
N ALA A 138 -7.66 2.42 -4.48
CA ALA A 138 -7.15 3.18 -5.60
C ALA A 138 -7.35 4.69 -5.42
N PHE A 139 -8.50 5.13 -4.91
CA PHE A 139 -8.76 6.53 -4.61
C PHE A 139 -7.82 7.09 -3.55
N GLN A 140 -7.57 6.37 -2.44
CA GLN A 140 -6.65 6.82 -1.39
C GLN A 140 -5.21 6.91 -1.89
N ILE A 141 -4.77 5.94 -2.70
CA ILE A 141 -3.45 5.97 -3.35
C ILE A 141 -3.35 7.15 -4.32
N GLY A 142 -4.37 7.34 -5.17
CA GLY A 142 -4.41 8.42 -6.14
C GLY A 142 -4.35 9.82 -5.51
N LYS A 143 -4.96 10.02 -4.34
CA LYS A 143 -4.81 11.29 -3.57
C LYS A 143 -3.35 11.60 -3.21
N ILE A 144 -2.56 10.57 -2.94
CA ILE A 144 -1.14 10.71 -2.59
C ILE A 144 -0.30 10.86 -3.84
N LEU A 145 -0.59 10.09 -4.90
CA LEU A 145 0.12 10.11 -6.19
C LEU A 145 -0.52 11.14 -7.15
N ASN A 146 -0.74 12.35 -6.67
CA ASN A 146 -1.40 13.43 -7.42
C ASN A 146 -0.42 14.53 -7.86
N ILE A 147 0.80 14.14 -8.24
CA ILE A 147 1.87 15.04 -8.69
C ILE A 147 2.19 14.72 -10.15
N GLU A 148 2.01 15.70 -11.03
CA GLU A 148 2.32 15.55 -12.45
C GLU A 148 3.82 15.27 -12.68
N LYS A 149 4.12 14.33 -13.58
CA LYS A 149 5.47 13.91 -13.95
C LYS A 149 6.26 13.25 -12.80
N GLU A 150 5.64 12.96 -11.68
CA GLU A 150 6.24 12.14 -10.65
C GLU A 150 6.24 10.66 -11.10
N SER A 151 7.38 9.99 -11.00
CA SER A 151 7.52 8.57 -11.32
C SER A 151 7.38 7.72 -10.05
N CYS A 152 6.48 6.73 -10.05
CA CYS A 152 6.25 5.84 -8.93
C CYS A 152 6.43 4.38 -9.32
N LEU A 153 7.43 3.72 -8.73
CA LEU A 153 7.67 2.28 -8.91
C LEU A 153 6.74 1.48 -8.00
N VAL A 154 5.96 0.57 -8.55
CA VAL A 154 5.02 -0.27 -7.78
C VAL A 154 5.60 -1.65 -7.51
N SER A 155 5.38 -2.18 -6.31
CA SER A 155 5.83 -3.49 -5.87
C SER A 155 4.82 -4.16 -4.93
N GLY A 156 5.14 -5.37 -4.46
CA GLY A 156 4.23 -6.17 -3.62
C GLY A 156 3.16 -6.91 -4.40
N GLY A 157 2.51 -7.87 -3.77
CA GLY A 157 1.55 -8.78 -4.42
C GLY A 157 0.40 -8.08 -5.16
N GLY A 158 -0.05 -6.92 -4.66
CA GLY A 158 -1.10 -6.13 -5.31
C GLY A 158 -0.69 -5.53 -6.67
N ALA A 159 0.61 -5.51 -7.01
CA ALA A 159 1.07 -5.10 -8.33
C ALA A 159 0.67 -6.09 -9.44
N HIS A 160 0.33 -7.32 -9.08
CA HIS A 160 -0.21 -8.33 -10.01
C HIS A 160 -1.71 -8.19 -10.24
N ASN A 161 -2.42 -7.41 -9.42
CA ASN A 161 -3.84 -7.14 -9.58
C ASN A 161 -4.06 -6.07 -10.66
N ALA A 162 -4.27 -6.49 -11.90
CA ALA A 162 -4.40 -5.62 -13.06
C ALA A 162 -5.54 -4.61 -12.91
N HIS A 163 -6.69 -5.04 -12.36
CA HIS A 163 -7.82 -4.15 -12.11
C HIS A 163 -7.49 -3.05 -11.10
N LEU A 164 -6.86 -3.41 -9.97
CA LEU A 164 -6.44 -2.43 -8.97
C LEU A 164 -5.45 -1.41 -9.57
N ILE A 165 -4.47 -1.87 -10.35
CA ILE A 165 -3.51 -0.99 -11.02
C ILE A 165 -4.21 -0.04 -12.00
N GLU A 166 -5.17 -0.53 -12.77
CA GLU A 166 -5.98 0.32 -13.67
C GLU A 166 -6.72 1.42 -12.87
N ARG A 167 -7.35 1.05 -11.74
CA ARG A 167 -8.04 2.02 -10.88
C ARG A 167 -7.08 3.03 -10.24
N ILE A 168 -5.89 2.60 -9.82
CA ILE A 168 -4.84 3.51 -9.31
C ILE A 168 -4.44 4.51 -10.39
N LYS A 169 -4.16 4.06 -11.61
CA LYS A 169 -3.82 4.94 -12.74
C LYS A 169 -4.93 5.93 -13.05
N HIS A 170 -6.19 5.53 -12.90
CA HIS A 170 -7.34 6.42 -13.12
C HIS A 170 -7.36 7.61 -12.14
N PHE A 171 -7.00 7.39 -10.88
CA PHE A 171 -7.00 8.43 -9.84
C PHE A 171 -5.66 9.16 -9.69
N SER A 172 -4.57 8.62 -10.24
CA SER A 172 -3.22 9.17 -10.11
C SER A 172 -2.90 10.15 -11.24
N LYS A 173 -2.11 11.18 -10.93
CA LYS A 173 -1.42 12.01 -11.94
C LYS A 173 0.04 11.62 -12.13
N SER A 174 0.58 10.79 -11.23
CA SER A 174 1.94 10.30 -11.32
C SER A 174 2.03 9.14 -12.31
N ASP A 175 3.21 8.95 -12.91
CA ASP A 175 3.50 7.84 -13.80
C ASP A 175 3.66 6.55 -13.00
N ILE A 176 2.71 5.63 -13.10
CA ILE A 176 2.69 4.34 -12.40
C ILE A 176 3.49 3.33 -13.20
N ILE A 177 4.64 2.92 -12.66
CA ILE A 177 5.61 2.04 -13.31
C ILE A 177 5.55 0.66 -12.64
N ILE A 178 5.19 -0.35 -13.43
CA ILE A 178 5.15 -1.75 -13.00
C ILE A 178 6.46 -2.40 -13.47
N PRO A 179 7.36 -2.78 -12.56
CA PRO A 179 8.64 -3.40 -12.92
C PRO A 179 8.47 -4.87 -13.29
N SER A 180 9.60 -5.55 -13.54
CA SER A 180 9.60 -6.99 -13.74
C SER A 180 9.07 -7.76 -12.51
N ALA A 181 8.53 -8.95 -12.74
CA ALA A 181 8.02 -9.82 -11.67
C ALA A 181 9.06 -10.07 -10.57
N SER A 182 10.34 -10.14 -10.90
CA SER A 182 11.42 -10.29 -9.92
C SER A 182 11.47 -9.11 -8.94
N ILE A 183 11.33 -7.88 -9.42
CA ILE A 183 11.31 -6.70 -8.54
C ILE A 183 10.00 -6.68 -7.73
N ILE A 184 8.85 -6.96 -8.35
CA ILE A 184 7.56 -7.01 -7.63
C ILE A 184 7.65 -7.97 -6.43
N ASN A 185 8.19 -9.17 -6.64
CA ASN A 185 8.16 -10.24 -5.65
C ASN A 185 9.29 -10.12 -4.60
N PHE A 186 10.43 -9.53 -4.95
CA PHE A 186 11.63 -9.57 -4.10
C PHE A 186 12.13 -8.21 -3.64
N LYS A 187 11.48 -7.10 -4.00
CA LYS A 187 11.91 -5.74 -3.62
C LYS A 187 12.18 -5.62 -2.12
N GLU A 188 11.25 -6.08 -1.30
CA GLU A 188 11.38 -6.00 0.15
C GLU A 188 12.61 -6.80 0.65
N ALA A 189 12.78 -8.03 0.16
CA ALA A 189 13.95 -8.85 0.48
C ALA A 189 15.26 -8.20 0.06
N ILE A 190 15.30 -7.57 -1.13
CA ILE A 190 16.46 -6.83 -1.64
C ILE A 190 16.76 -5.64 -0.72
N CYS A 191 15.75 -4.87 -0.30
CA CYS A 191 15.92 -3.75 0.63
C CYS A 191 16.50 -4.21 1.98
N PHE A 192 15.95 -5.28 2.56
CA PHE A 192 16.45 -5.80 3.82
C PHE A 192 17.86 -6.39 3.71
N ALA A 193 18.20 -7.07 2.61
CA ALA A 193 19.56 -7.54 2.36
C ALA A 193 20.54 -6.35 2.27
N PHE A 194 20.15 -5.27 1.58
CA PHE A 194 20.95 -4.05 1.48
C PHE A 194 21.14 -3.40 2.86
N LEU A 195 20.08 -3.21 3.65
CA LEU A 195 20.16 -2.66 5.00
C LEU A 195 21.03 -3.51 5.92
N GLY A 196 20.94 -4.85 5.81
CA GLY A 196 21.78 -5.79 6.54
C GLY A 196 23.26 -5.63 6.18
N ASN A 197 23.58 -5.47 4.90
CA ASN A 197 24.94 -5.22 4.44
C ASN A 197 25.51 -3.89 4.96
N LEU A 198 24.73 -2.81 4.90
CA LEU A 198 25.13 -1.53 5.49
C LEU A 198 25.42 -1.65 6.99
N ARG A 199 24.62 -2.44 7.71
CA ARG A 199 24.86 -2.72 9.14
C ARG A 199 26.18 -3.43 9.39
N LEU A 200 26.52 -4.43 8.57
CA LEU A 200 27.79 -5.15 8.67
C LEU A 200 29.00 -4.22 8.39
N LEU A 201 28.84 -3.30 7.47
CA LEU A 201 29.84 -2.29 7.13
C LEU A 201 29.88 -1.10 8.11
N GLN A 202 29.08 -1.13 9.18
CA GLN A 202 28.93 -0.05 10.16
C GLN A 202 28.55 1.31 9.53
N SER A 203 27.89 1.27 8.37
CA SER A 203 27.37 2.44 7.67
C SER A 203 25.96 2.80 8.14
N ILE A 204 25.49 4.03 7.84
CA ILE A 204 24.10 4.44 8.09
C ILE A 204 23.18 3.50 7.32
N ASN A 205 22.20 2.92 8.01
CA ASN A 205 21.26 1.96 7.44
C ASN A 205 19.78 2.31 7.68
N ILE A 206 19.53 3.38 8.42
CA ILE A 206 18.19 3.96 8.67
C ILE A 206 18.38 5.47 8.80
N SER A 207 17.54 6.23 8.14
CA SER A 207 17.52 7.71 8.19
C SER A 207 16.36 8.20 9.02
#